data_5b6a3bc2412372811c50fbfff03d68a5
#
_entry.id   5b6a3bc2412372811c50fbfff03d68a5
#
_cell.length_a   1.000
_cell.length_b   1.000
_cell.length_c   1.000
_cell.angle_alpha   90.00
_cell.angle_beta   90.00
_cell.angle_gamma   90.00
#
_symmetry.space_group_name_H-M   'P 1'
#
loop_
_entity.id
_entity.type
_entity.pdbx_description
1 polymer ?
#
loop_
_entity_poly.entity_id
_entity_poly.type
_entity_poly.pdbx_seq_one_letter_code
_entity_poly.pdbx_strand_id
1 'polypeptide(L)'
;MIVLSLFDGMSATQQALKELGVPVSLYYASEVDSYAIKITQKNFPNTIQLGDVCNVSIADHIDLIVAGSPCQDLSFAGKGKGLAGERSGLFFEAIRIIKEAKAINPNVKVLIEN
;
A
#
# COMPACT_ATOMS: atom_id res chain seq x y z
N MET A 1 -15.45 -3.25 -4.88
CA MET A 1 -14.30 -2.32 -4.79
C MET A 1 -13.01 -3.10 -4.88
N ILE A 2 -12.07 -2.62 -5.67
CA ILE A 2 -10.73 -3.19 -5.79
C ILE A 2 -9.76 -2.29 -5.06
N VAL A 3 -9.03 -2.84 -4.11
CA VAL A 3 -8.16 -2.08 -3.20
C VAL A 3 -6.71 -2.49 -3.39
N LEU A 4 -5.83 -1.50 -3.40
CA LEU A 4 -4.38 -1.71 -3.37
C LEU A 4 -3.83 -1.04 -2.11
N SER A 5 -3.20 -1.82 -1.26
CA SER A 5 -2.59 -1.33 -0.03
C SER A 5 -1.08 -1.45 -0.12
N LEU A 6 -0.39 -0.32 -0.10
CA LEU A 6 1.06 -0.25 -0.15
C LEU A 6 1.60 -0.15 1.27
N PHE A 7 2.68 -0.88 1.53
CA PHE A 7 3.25 -1.00 2.88
C PHE A 7 2.18 -1.52 3.85
N ASP A 8 1.55 -2.62 3.44
CA ASP A 8 0.31 -3.12 4.04
C ASP A 8 0.44 -3.57 5.49
N GLY A 9 1.61 -4.02 5.89
CA GLY A 9 1.81 -4.56 7.23
C GLY A 9 0.94 -5.79 7.46
N MET A 10 0.20 -5.79 8.55
CA MET A 10 -0.70 -6.90 8.91
C MET A 10 -2.12 -6.69 8.39
N SER A 11 -2.29 -5.81 7.42
CA SER A 11 -3.58 -5.54 6.77
C SER A 11 -4.63 -4.91 7.68
N ALA A 12 -4.23 -3.94 8.48
CA ALA A 12 -5.18 -3.19 9.31
C ALA A 12 -6.24 -2.49 8.45
N THR A 13 -5.86 -2.03 7.26
CA THR A 13 -6.79 -1.42 6.31
C THR A 13 -7.88 -2.41 5.90
N GLN A 14 -7.50 -3.65 5.62
CA GLN A 14 -8.47 -4.68 5.23
C GLN A 14 -9.44 -4.98 6.36
N GLN A 15 -8.93 -5.03 7.59
CA GLN A 15 -9.77 -5.21 8.77
C GLN A 15 -10.75 -4.04 8.95
N ALA A 16 -10.27 -2.82 8.77
CA ALA A 16 -11.11 -1.63 8.89
C ALA A 16 -12.23 -1.62 7.85
N LEU A 17 -11.92 -1.97 6.61
CA LEU A 17 -12.93 -2.04 5.55
C LEU A 17 -13.97 -3.10 5.86
N LYS A 18 -13.55 -4.24 6.40
CA LYS A 18 -14.46 -5.31 6.80
C LYS A 18 -15.41 -4.83 7.91
N GLU A 19 -14.87 -4.16 8.92
CA GLU A 19 -15.67 -3.66 10.04
C GLU A 19 -16.67 -2.59 9.59
N LEU A 20 -16.30 -1.79 8.59
CA LEU A 20 -17.18 -0.77 8.03
C LEU A 20 -18.22 -1.33 7.06
N GLY A 21 -18.15 -2.62 6.76
CA GLY A 21 -19.07 -3.25 5.83
C GLY A 21 -18.84 -2.86 4.37
N VAL A 22 -17.65 -2.40 4.03
CA VAL A 22 -17.31 -2.05 2.64
C VAL A 22 -17.04 -3.32 1.85
N PRO A 23 -17.78 -3.58 0.77
CA PRO A 23 -17.54 -4.79 -0.02
C PRO A 23 -16.25 -4.64 -0.85
N VAL A 24 -15.31 -5.56 -0.64
CA VAL A 24 -14.04 -5.60 -1.36
C VAL A 24 -14.01 -6.88 -2.18
N SER A 25 -13.90 -6.72 -3.50
CA SER A 25 -13.85 -7.87 -4.42
C SER A 25 -12.42 -8.40 -4.58
N LEU A 26 -11.44 -7.51 -4.61
CA LEU A 26 -10.02 -7.87 -4.68
C LEU A 26 -9.23 -6.95 -3.76
N TYR A 27 -8.30 -7.53 -3.03
CA TYR A 27 -7.40 -6.78 -2.16
C TYR A 27 -5.97 -7.16 -2.49
N TYR A 28 -5.23 -6.19 -3.03
CA TYR A 28 -3.81 -6.34 -3.33
C TYR A 28 -3.01 -5.70 -2.22
N ALA A 29 -1.98 -6.39 -1.76
CA ALA A 29 -1.12 -5.88 -0.70
C ALA A 29 0.34 -5.93 -1.15
N SER A 30 1.04 -4.82 -0.96
CA SER A 30 2.47 -4.77 -1.18
C SER A 30 3.15 -4.71 0.19
N GLU A 31 3.88 -5.75 0.53
CA GLU A 31 4.57 -5.89 1.80
C GLU A 31 5.77 -6.81 1.61
N VAL A 32 6.86 -6.55 2.32
CA VAL A 32 8.07 -7.38 2.23
C VAL A 32 8.38 -8.12 3.53
N ASP A 33 7.79 -7.72 4.64
CA ASP A 33 7.99 -8.39 5.92
C ASP A 33 7.27 -9.73 5.93
N SER A 34 8.03 -10.82 5.95
CA SER A 34 7.46 -12.17 5.88
C SER A 34 6.54 -12.48 7.07
N TYR A 35 6.84 -11.95 8.24
CA TYR A 35 6.00 -12.15 9.41
C TYR A 35 4.63 -11.49 9.24
N ALA A 36 4.63 -10.23 8.77
CA ALA A 36 3.41 -9.51 8.52
C ALA A 36 2.57 -10.19 7.43
N ILE A 37 3.22 -10.66 6.37
CA ILE A 37 2.53 -11.40 5.29
C ILE A 37 1.86 -12.65 5.83
N LYS A 38 2.54 -13.41 6.70
CA LYS A 38 1.94 -14.61 7.29
C LYS A 38 0.69 -14.29 8.09
N ILE A 39 0.72 -13.22 8.87
CA ILE A 39 -0.44 -12.81 9.67
C ILE A 39 -1.59 -12.41 8.75
N THR A 40 -1.31 -11.64 7.71
CA THR A 40 -2.31 -11.23 6.74
C THR A 40 -2.97 -12.44 6.08
N GLN A 41 -2.16 -13.39 5.62
CA GLN A 41 -2.70 -14.56 4.92
C GLN A 41 -3.49 -15.49 5.85
N LYS A 42 -3.16 -15.50 7.12
CA LYS A 42 -3.92 -16.26 8.10
C LYS A 42 -5.30 -15.64 8.32
N ASN A 43 -5.38 -14.33 8.45
CA ASN A 43 -6.62 -13.62 8.75
C ASN A 43 -7.45 -13.34 7.49
N PHE A 44 -6.79 -13.15 6.34
CA PHE A 44 -7.43 -12.81 5.07
C PHE A 44 -6.79 -13.63 3.95
N PRO A 45 -7.16 -14.91 3.83
CA PRO A 45 -6.49 -15.83 2.89
C PRO A 45 -6.61 -15.42 1.41
N ASN A 46 -7.59 -14.59 1.07
CA ASN A 46 -7.80 -14.18 -0.32
C ASN A 46 -6.97 -12.95 -0.71
N THR A 47 -6.14 -12.44 0.19
CA THR A 47 -5.26 -11.32 -0.10
C THR A 47 -4.24 -11.70 -1.17
N ILE A 48 -4.08 -10.85 -2.17
CA ILE A 48 -3.10 -11.06 -3.23
C ILE A 48 -1.83 -10.27 -2.88
N GLN A 49 -0.77 -10.98 -2.53
CA GLN A 49 0.50 -10.36 -2.16
C GLN A 49 1.31 -10.02 -3.40
N LEU A 50 1.72 -8.77 -3.51
CA LEU A 50 2.50 -8.27 -4.65
C LEU A 50 4.00 -8.12 -4.34
N GLY A 51 4.37 -8.24 -3.06
CA GLY A 51 5.77 -8.15 -2.66
C GLY A 51 6.30 -6.73 -2.57
N ASP A 52 7.51 -6.53 -3.05
CA ASP A 52 8.20 -5.25 -2.95
C ASP A 52 7.52 -4.18 -3.82
N VAL A 53 7.31 -3.01 -3.22
CA VAL A 53 6.66 -1.89 -3.90
C VAL A 53 7.42 -1.46 -5.17
N CYS A 54 8.72 -1.64 -5.20
CA CYS A 54 9.54 -1.31 -6.36
C CYS A 54 9.19 -2.15 -7.59
N ASN A 55 8.60 -3.33 -7.38
CA ASN A 55 8.25 -4.25 -8.44
C ASN A 55 6.76 -4.21 -8.79
N VAL A 56 5.99 -3.37 -8.12
CA VAL A 56 4.56 -3.27 -8.39
C VAL A 56 4.33 -2.43 -9.65
N SER A 57 3.47 -2.95 -10.52
CA SER A 57 3.08 -2.27 -11.74
C SER A 57 1.57 -2.41 -11.89
N ILE A 58 0.89 -1.31 -12.22
CA ILE A 58 -0.57 -1.30 -12.28
C ILE A 58 -1.02 -1.50 -13.72
N ALA A 59 -1.76 -2.59 -13.94
CA ALA A 59 -2.38 -2.89 -15.21
C ALA A 59 -3.90 -2.98 -15.13
N ASP A 60 -4.44 -3.01 -13.91
CA ASP A 60 -5.86 -3.22 -13.65
C ASP A 60 -6.50 -1.99 -13.02
N HIS A 61 -7.82 -1.94 -13.10
CA HIS A 61 -8.60 -0.88 -12.46
C HIS A 61 -8.50 -1.01 -10.94
N ILE A 62 -8.09 0.07 -10.27
CA ILE A 62 -8.03 0.16 -8.81
C ILE A 62 -8.98 1.25 -8.36
N ASP A 63 -9.82 0.96 -7.37
CA ASP A 63 -10.79 1.90 -6.83
C ASP A 63 -10.22 2.71 -5.66
N LEU A 64 -9.38 2.09 -4.84
CA LEU A 64 -8.82 2.71 -3.64
C LEU A 64 -7.37 2.28 -3.46
N ILE A 65 -6.50 3.26 -3.28
CA ILE A 65 -5.11 3.02 -2.88
C ILE A 65 -4.93 3.54 -1.46
N VAL A 66 -4.41 2.70 -0.60
CA VAL A 66 -4.00 3.10 0.75
C VAL A 66 -2.50 2.88 0.85
N ALA A 67 -1.79 3.86 1.35
CA ALA A 67 -0.35 3.77 1.52
C ALA A 67 0.03 4.20 2.93
N GLY A 68 0.49 3.26 3.73
CA GLY A 68 1.10 3.56 5.02
C GLY A 68 2.56 3.88 4.77
N SER A 69 2.86 5.12 4.51
CA SER A 69 4.19 5.53 4.10
C SER A 69 5.26 5.17 5.13
N PRO A 70 6.37 4.60 4.71
CA PRO A 70 7.53 4.43 5.60
C PRO A 70 8.18 5.79 5.80
N CYS A 71 7.72 6.53 6.79
CA CYS A 71 8.06 7.93 6.97
C CYS A 71 9.30 8.19 7.81
N GLN A 72 10.00 7.13 8.22
CA GLN A 72 11.15 7.29 9.13
C GLN A 72 12.24 8.21 8.58
N ASP A 73 12.50 8.13 7.27
CA ASP A 73 13.48 8.99 6.63
C ASP A 73 12.93 10.37 6.31
N LEU A 74 11.63 10.56 6.39
CA LEU A 74 10.97 11.85 6.20
C LEU A 74 10.84 12.62 7.50
N SER A 75 10.93 11.92 8.65
CA SER A 75 10.85 12.54 9.95
C SER A 75 12.24 13.05 10.36
N PHE A 76 12.26 13.92 11.34
CA PHE A 76 13.52 14.37 11.91
C PHE A 76 14.30 13.20 12.51
N ALA A 77 13.60 12.23 13.07
CA ALA A 77 14.22 11.05 13.64
C ALA A 77 14.91 10.16 12.59
N GLY A 78 14.65 10.37 11.32
CA GLY A 78 15.32 9.67 10.23
C GLY A 78 16.73 10.17 9.95
N LYS A 79 17.36 10.76 10.93
CA LYS A 79 18.76 11.22 10.87
C LYS A 79 19.01 12.30 9.82
N GLY A 80 18.00 13.07 9.52
CA GLY A 80 18.12 14.18 8.60
C GLY A 80 18.22 13.80 7.13
N LYS A 81 17.97 12.57 6.78
CA LYS A 81 18.04 12.15 5.38
C LYS A 81 16.92 12.73 4.54
N GLY A 82 15.75 12.97 5.14
CA GLY A 82 14.61 13.52 4.43
C GLY A 82 14.26 12.72 3.19
N LEU A 83 14.00 13.42 2.08
CA LEU A 83 13.63 12.76 0.83
C LEU A 83 14.79 12.05 0.13
N ALA A 84 16.01 12.25 0.59
CA ALA A 84 17.17 11.57 0.02
C ALA A 84 17.40 10.18 0.63
N GLY A 85 16.66 9.83 1.68
CA GLY A 85 16.83 8.53 2.34
C GLY A 85 16.21 7.39 1.56
N GLU A 86 16.62 6.16 1.89
CA GLU A 86 16.11 4.95 1.25
C GLU A 86 14.60 4.83 1.39
N ARG A 87 14.07 5.12 2.58
CA ARG A 87 12.62 5.03 2.80
C ARG A 87 11.86 6.13 2.07
N SER A 88 12.50 7.26 1.83
CA SER A 88 11.93 8.31 0.99
C SER A 88 11.84 7.86 -0.46
N GLY A 89 12.82 7.06 -0.92
CA GLY A 89 12.77 6.45 -2.23
C GLY A 89 11.54 5.54 -2.38
N LEU A 90 11.20 4.80 -1.32
CA LEU A 90 10.00 3.97 -1.32
C LEU A 90 8.73 4.82 -1.41
N PHE A 91 8.74 5.99 -0.79
CA PHE A 91 7.62 6.92 -0.93
C PHE A 91 7.45 7.36 -2.40
N PHE A 92 8.55 7.63 -3.09
CA PHE A 92 8.48 7.99 -4.52
C PHE A 92 7.96 6.84 -5.37
N GLU A 93 8.23 5.59 -4.96
CA GLU A 93 7.64 4.43 -5.63
C GLU A 93 6.11 4.41 -5.45
N ALA A 94 5.62 4.77 -4.26
CA ALA A 94 4.19 4.89 -4.03
C ALA A 94 3.58 5.95 -4.95
N ILE A 95 4.25 7.09 -5.13
CA ILE A 95 3.77 8.14 -6.03
C ILE A 95 3.72 7.64 -7.47
N ARG A 96 4.73 6.89 -7.90
CA ARG A 96 4.73 6.29 -9.24
C ARG A 96 3.51 5.39 -9.45
N ILE A 97 3.23 4.53 -8.48
CA ILE A 97 2.10 3.60 -8.55
C ILE A 97 0.77 4.37 -8.61
N ILE A 98 0.64 5.42 -7.82
CA ILE A 98 -0.56 6.25 -7.82
C ILE A 98 -0.78 6.87 -9.20
N LYS A 99 0.29 7.34 -9.84
CA LYS A 99 0.20 7.89 -11.20
C LYS A 99 -0.24 6.84 -12.21
N GLU A 100 0.32 5.62 -12.11
CA GLU A 100 -0.08 4.52 -12.98
C GLU A 100 -1.56 4.18 -12.80
N ALA A 101 -2.02 4.11 -11.55
CA ALA A 101 -3.42 3.81 -11.27
C ALA A 101 -4.36 4.89 -11.78
N LYS A 102 -3.97 6.15 -11.64
CA LYS A 102 -4.77 7.28 -12.14
C LYS A 102 -4.86 7.32 -13.65
N ALA A 103 -3.85 6.83 -14.35
CA ALA A 103 -3.88 6.74 -15.81
C ALA A 103 -4.97 5.77 -16.27
N ILE A 104 -5.23 4.73 -15.48
CA ILE A 104 -6.27 3.73 -15.80
C ILE A 104 -7.62 4.16 -15.25
N ASN A 105 -7.65 4.64 -14.01
CA ASN A 105 -8.89 5.10 -13.36
C ASN A 105 -8.68 6.50 -12.78
N PRO A 106 -9.07 7.56 -13.50
CA PRO A 106 -8.91 8.93 -12.99
C PRO A 106 -9.65 9.20 -11.68
N ASN A 107 -10.64 8.36 -11.35
CA ASN A 107 -11.46 8.52 -10.14
C ASN A 107 -10.93 7.70 -8.95
N VAL A 108 -9.75 7.10 -9.06
CA VAL A 108 -9.18 6.35 -7.96
C VAL A 108 -9.04 7.22 -6.71
N LYS A 109 -9.47 6.68 -5.57
CA LYS A 109 -9.31 7.35 -4.27
C LYS A 109 -7.96 6.97 -3.69
N VAL A 110 -7.30 7.93 -3.05
CA VAL A 110 -5.97 7.70 -2.46
C VAL A 110 -5.97 8.21 -1.04
N LEU A 111 -5.56 7.34 -0.13
CA LEU A 111 -5.36 7.68 1.28
C LEU A 111 -3.92 7.38 1.65
N ILE A 112 -3.20 8.41 2.03
CA ILE A 112 -1.82 8.25 2.48
C ILE A 112 -1.78 8.53 3.98
N GLU A 113 -1.28 7.56 4.72
CA GLU A 113 -1.09 7.67 6.15
C GLU A 113 0.39 7.83 6.45
N ASN A 114 0.67 8.74 7.36
CA ASN A 114 2.05 9.03 7.73
C ASN A 114 2.32 8.58 9.17
#